data_357e7d08ed10d52a181b419354379cca
#
_entry.id   357e7d08ed10d52a181b419354379cca
#
_cell.length_a   1.000
_cell.length_b   1.000
_cell.length_c   1.000
_cell.angle_alpha   90.00
_cell.angle_beta   90.00
_cell.angle_gamma   90.00
#
_symmetry.space_group_name_H-M   'P 1'
#
loop_
_entity.id
_entity.type
_entity.pdbx_description
1 polymer ?
#
loop_
_entity_poly.entity_id
_entity_poly.type
_entity_poly.pdbx_seq_one_letter_code
_entity_poly.pdbx_strand_id
1 'polypeptide(L)'
;MAGVSAHGAQAMPAALRAVPRPTAAAGRMALRALLDGRSLLPVLSALHSELGDAFQLPMPHASPVVLAGPQAARFLLVDARADFRWRIESDPVARLFGHGVLVEDGAEHDRLRALMMPALHRRMLEGQVSAMHAAVDRCCAQWTDGAVQTVLPQMRALALDILARTLFAVDITPQLQHLWHSILRAIKFISPGMWILWPNVPRPGYARALQRLDDYLLQLVGLKRAAGSSGAADVVSLLIEAGLDDRLIRDQLLTLLVAGHDTSTALLTWALYALATQPAVRRRAQAELDAVLGGAPPQAEHLQQLPYLGQVVKETLRLYPPIHVGNRLAACDLEFNGCLIPAGTRVLFSIYLTQRHPAHWPAPEHFDPNRFDAALHPPPQPYTYLP
;
A
#
# COMPACT_ATOMS: atom_id res chain seq x y z
N MET A 1 12.71 35.80 35.71
CA MET A 1 13.42 34.67 36.34
C MET A 1 12.40 33.55 36.53
N ALA A 2 12.40 32.59 35.65
CA ALA A 2 11.61 31.37 35.78
C ALA A 2 12.53 30.20 35.40
N GLY A 3 12.69 29.28 36.33
CA GLY A 3 13.73 28.26 36.35
C GLY A 3 13.59 27.24 35.21
N VAL A 4 14.73 26.94 34.62
CA VAL A 4 14.97 25.80 33.75
C VAL A 4 14.96 24.55 34.62
N SER A 5 13.93 23.73 34.50
CA SER A 5 13.88 22.42 35.16
C SER A 5 14.93 21.50 34.51
N ALA A 6 15.94 21.12 35.28
CA ALA A 6 16.92 20.12 34.91
C ALA A 6 16.20 18.77 34.74
N HIS A 7 16.17 18.24 33.55
CA HIS A 7 15.80 16.85 33.31
C HIS A 7 16.87 15.96 33.90
N GLY A 8 16.47 15.13 34.85
CA GLY A 8 17.36 14.22 35.57
C GLY A 8 18.11 13.28 34.62
N ALA A 9 19.38 13.07 34.90
CA ALA A 9 20.22 12.09 34.26
C ALA A 9 19.57 10.69 34.40
N GLN A 10 18.95 10.20 33.36
CA GLN A 10 18.54 8.80 33.27
C GLN A 10 19.81 7.95 33.18
N ALA A 11 19.85 6.91 34.00
CA ALA A 11 20.93 5.93 34.01
C ALA A 11 21.20 5.45 32.58
N MET A 12 22.47 5.42 32.17
CA MET A 12 22.85 4.86 30.86
C MET A 12 22.35 3.43 30.76
N PRO A 13 21.56 3.09 29.72
CA PRO A 13 21.05 1.74 29.54
C PRO A 13 22.21 0.76 29.32
N ALA A 14 21.98 -0.50 29.68
CA ALA A 14 22.89 -1.61 29.34
C ALA A 14 23.31 -1.48 27.87
N ALA A 15 24.58 -1.73 27.56
CA ALA A 15 25.12 -1.52 26.21
C ALA A 15 24.21 -2.15 25.14
N LEU A 16 23.64 -1.31 24.27
CA LEU A 16 22.74 -1.73 23.21
C LEU A 16 23.49 -2.71 22.29
N ARG A 17 22.81 -3.79 21.90
CA ARG A 17 23.35 -4.79 20.99
C ARG A 17 23.23 -4.31 19.55
N ALA A 18 24.13 -4.77 18.69
CA ALA A 18 23.95 -4.62 17.25
C ALA A 18 22.77 -5.46 16.77
N VAL A 19 22.04 -4.96 15.79
CA VAL A 19 20.97 -5.74 15.13
C VAL A 19 21.55 -7.04 14.55
N PRO A 20 20.91 -8.21 14.77
CA PRO A 20 21.40 -9.49 14.30
C PRO A 20 21.66 -9.52 12.77
N ARG A 21 22.75 -10.15 12.39
CA ARG A 21 23.13 -10.35 10.97
C ARG A 21 23.01 -11.82 10.60
N PRO A 22 22.61 -12.13 9.35
CA PRO A 22 22.57 -13.51 8.89
C PRO A 22 23.94 -14.18 8.98
N THR A 23 23.97 -15.41 9.45
CA THR A 23 25.14 -16.26 9.36
C THR A 23 25.43 -16.62 7.89
N ALA A 24 26.60 -17.19 7.61
CA ALA A 24 26.91 -17.68 6.26
C ALA A 24 25.92 -18.76 5.80
N ALA A 25 25.38 -19.56 6.73
CA ALA A 25 24.36 -20.57 6.45
C ALA A 25 23.02 -19.93 6.07
N ALA A 26 22.54 -18.96 6.87
CA ALA A 26 21.34 -18.18 6.59
C ALA A 26 21.44 -17.40 5.27
N GLY A 27 22.60 -16.83 4.97
CA GLY A 27 22.87 -16.15 3.71
C GLY A 27 22.75 -17.08 2.49
N ARG A 28 23.25 -18.31 2.60
CA ARG A 28 23.09 -19.34 1.54
C ARG A 28 21.64 -19.79 1.37
N MET A 29 20.91 -19.96 2.48
CA MET A 29 19.48 -20.28 2.46
C MET A 29 18.67 -19.16 1.81
N ALA A 30 18.94 -17.92 2.19
CA ALA A 30 18.32 -16.74 1.60
C ALA A 30 18.59 -16.62 0.10
N LEU A 31 19.82 -16.88 -0.34
CA LEU A 31 20.18 -16.90 -1.76
C LEU A 31 19.44 -17.99 -2.54
N ARG A 32 19.33 -19.21 -1.99
CA ARG A 32 18.53 -20.27 -2.58
C ARG A 32 17.06 -19.85 -2.70
N ALA A 33 16.48 -19.34 -1.62
CA ALA A 33 15.09 -18.85 -1.61
C ALA A 33 14.86 -17.75 -2.66
N LEU A 34 15.85 -16.88 -2.89
CA LEU A 34 15.78 -15.86 -3.94
C LEU A 34 15.82 -16.47 -5.35
N LEU A 35 16.68 -17.43 -5.58
CA LEU A 35 16.83 -18.09 -6.88
C LEU A 35 15.60 -18.93 -7.24
N ASP A 36 15.08 -19.69 -6.27
CA ASP A 36 13.92 -20.56 -6.44
C ASP A 36 12.62 -19.75 -6.60
N GLY A 37 12.40 -18.77 -5.72
CA GLY A 37 11.19 -17.99 -5.68
C GLY A 37 11.20 -16.72 -6.55
N ARG A 38 12.35 -16.31 -7.06
CA ARG A 38 12.57 -15.04 -7.81
C ARG A 38 11.92 -13.82 -7.14
N SER A 39 11.82 -13.85 -5.80
CA SER A 39 11.16 -12.88 -4.97
C SER A 39 11.90 -12.68 -3.65
N LEU A 40 11.83 -11.49 -3.07
CA LEU A 40 12.38 -11.20 -1.75
C LEU A 40 11.55 -11.80 -0.60
N LEU A 41 10.29 -12.15 -0.82
CA LEU A 41 9.41 -12.64 0.26
C LEU A 41 9.90 -13.96 0.88
N PRO A 42 10.27 -14.99 0.13
CA PRO A 42 10.86 -16.20 0.70
C PRO A 42 12.17 -15.93 1.45
N VAL A 43 12.98 -14.97 0.98
CA VAL A 43 14.21 -14.53 1.66
C VAL A 43 13.89 -13.96 3.04
N LEU A 44 12.92 -13.04 3.10
CA LEU A 44 12.48 -12.44 4.36
C LEU A 44 11.94 -13.49 5.33
N SER A 45 11.11 -14.43 4.85
CA SER A 45 10.59 -15.53 5.68
C SER A 45 11.70 -16.43 6.24
N ALA A 46 12.68 -16.79 5.41
CA ALA A 46 13.80 -17.63 5.80
C ALA A 46 14.68 -16.93 6.86
N LEU A 47 14.96 -15.64 6.69
CA LEU A 47 15.75 -14.87 7.65
C LEU A 47 14.98 -14.62 8.95
N HIS A 48 13.69 -14.31 8.86
CA HIS A 48 12.85 -14.10 10.03
C HIS A 48 12.75 -15.34 10.91
N SER A 49 12.63 -16.53 10.31
CA SER A 49 12.56 -17.80 11.06
C SER A 49 13.84 -18.10 11.84
N GLU A 50 15.00 -17.61 11.38
CA GLU A 50 16.30 -17.83 12.06
C GLU A 50 16.66 -16.71 13.03
N LEU A 51 16.38 -15.47 12.68
CA LEU A 51 16.88 -14.28 13.38
C LEU A 51 15.83 -13.55 14.22
N GLY A 52 14.55 -13.90 14.07
CA GLY A 52 13.44 -13.24 14.76
C GLY A 52 13.01 -11.92 14.11
N ASP A 53 12.33 -11.08 14.89
CA ASP A 53 11.59 -9.91 14.43
C ASP A 53 12.47 -8.70 14.04
N ALA A 54 13.76 -8.74 14.34
CA ALA A 54 14.70 -7.66 14.00
C ALA A 54 16.00 -8.26 13.45
N PHE A 55 16.32 -7.94 12.19
CA PHE A 55 17.56 -8.41 11.57
C PHE A 55 18.06 -7.47 10.47
N GLN A 56 19.36 -7.49 10.20
CA GLN A 56 19.95 -6.82 9.05
C GLN A 56 19.83 -7.67 7.79
N LEU A 57 19.42 -7.04 6.70
CA LEU A 57 19.44 -7.63 5.36
C LEU A 57 20.74 -7.18 4.65
N PRO A 58 21.76 -8.05 4.55
CA PRO A 58 23.02 -7.66 3.93
C PRO A 58 22.81 -7.52 2.41
N MET A 59 23.05 -6.31 1.91
CA MET A 59 22.99 -5.97 0.49
C MET A 59 24.27 -5.24 0.07
N PRO A 60 24.68 -5.34 -1.20
CA PRO A 60 25.78 -4.57 -1.74
C PRO A 60 25.57 -3.11 -1.50
N HIS A 61 26.14 -2.26 -0.95
CA HIS A 61 25.94 -0.80 -0.74
C HIS A 61 24.89 -0.41 0.31
N ALA A 62 24.16 -1.35 0.94
CA ALA A 62 23.20 -1.04 1.98
C ALA A 62 23.01 -2.24 2.91
N SER A 63 22.74 -1.97 4.17
CA SER A 63 22.40 -3.01 5.15
C SER A 63 21.14 -2.57 5.90
N PRO A 64 19.96 -2.55 5.23
CA PRO A 64 18.75 -2.14 5.90
C PRO A 64 18.41 -3.09 7.05
N VAL A 65 17.81 -2.54 8.09
CA VAL A 65 17.22 -3.30 9.19
C VAL A 65 15.80 -3.68 8.82
N VAL A 66 15.48 -4.96 8.89
CA VAL A 66 14.11 -5.47 8.74
C VAL A 66 13.51 -5.62 10.13
N LEU A 67 12.32 -5.06 10.31
CA LEU A 67 11.49 -5.21 11.50
C LEU A 67 10.17 -5.88 11.15
N ALA A 68 9.69 -6.79 12.00
CA ALA A 68 8.43 -7.50 11.84
C ALA A 68 7.69 -7.61 13.18
N GLY A 69 6.42 -7.97 13.11
CA GLY A 69 5.57 -8.16 14.30
C GLY A 69 4.89 -6.90 14.81
N PRO A 70 3.93 -7.05 15.74
CA PRO A 70 3.11 -5.93 16.23
C PRO A 70 3.89 -4.88 17.00
N GLN A 71 4.95 -5.29 17.71
CA GLN A 71 5.82 -4.34 18.43
C GLN A 71 6.56 -3.43 17.45
N ALA A 72 7.10 -4.01 16.37
CA ALA A 72 7.74 -3.24 15.30
C ALA A 72 6.78 -2.28 14.61
N ALA A 73 5.55 -2.74 14.33
CA ALA A 73 4.50 -1.91 13.77
C ALA A 73 4.17 -0.71 14.64
N ARG A 74 3.94 -0.95 15.93
CA ARG A 74 3.66 0.10 16.90
C ARG A 74 4.84 1.08 17.02
N PHE A 75 6.06 0.56 17.13
CA PHE A 75 7.27 1.37 17.21
C PHE A 75 7.39 2.35 16.02
N LEU A 76 7.28 1.83 14.79
CA LEU A 76 7.42 2.66 13.59
C LEU A 76 6.25 3.61 13.33
N LEU A 77 5.03 3.18 13.63
CA LEU A 77 3.84 3.92 13.24
C LEU A 77 3.32 4.87 14.32
N VAL A 78 3.75 4.66 15.58
CA VAL A 78 3.25 5.41 16.74
C VAL A 78 4.38 5.92 17.60
N ASP A 79 5.16 5.01 18.26
CA ASP A 79 6.03 5.37 19.36
C ASP A 79 7.21 6.26 18.91
N ALA A 80 7.86 5.92 17.79
CA ALA A 80 9.01 6.65 17.23
C ALA A 80 8.67 7.31 15.87
N ARG A 81 7.38 7.54 15.57
CA ARG A 81 6.95 8.07 14.26
C ARG A 81 7.70 9.35 13.87
N ALA A 82 7.95 10.24 14.81
CA ALA A 82 8.62 11.53 14.58
C ALA A 82 10.12 11.38 14.29
N ASP A 83 10.71 10.26 14.69
CA ASP A 83 12.13 9.97 14.56
C ASP A 83 12.46 9.22 13.26
N PHE A 84 11.44 8.94 12.46
CA PHE A 84 11.56 8.35 11.14
C PHE A 84 11.19 9.36 10.05
N ARG A 85 11.89 9.25 8.91
CA ARG A 85 11.57 9.98 7.70
C ARG A 85 11.13 9.02 6.60
N TRP A 86 10.11 9.41 5.88
CA TRP A 86 9.67 8.72 4.67
C TRP A 86 10.49 9.20 3.47
N ARG A 87 10.66 10.52 3.36
CA ARG A 87 11.32 11.14 2.22
C ARG A 87 12.83 10.85 2.21
N ILE A 88 13.28 10.21 1.14
CA ILE A 88 14.69 9.99 0.83
C ILE A 88 14.90 10.50 -0.59
N GLU A 89 15.59 11.63 -0.74
CA GLU A 89 15.72 12.32 -2.03
C GLU A 89 16.34 11.46 -3.13
N SER A 90 17.21 10.53 -2.78
CA SER A 90 17.82 9.61 -3.73
C SER A 90 16.88 8.48 -4.17
N ASP A 91 15.75 8.26 -3.50
CA ASP A 91 14.86 7.15 -3.81
C ASP A 91 14.06 7.41 -5.09
N PRO A 92 13.90 6.37 -5.94
CA PRO A 92 13.03 6.43 -7.10
C PRO A 92 11.59 6.83 -6.77
N VAL A 93 11.12 6.46 -5.57
CA VAL A 93 9.76 6.76 -5.09
C VAL A 93 9.58 8.27 -4.91
N ALA A 94 10.52 8.96 -4.25
CA ALA A 94 10.50 10.41 -4.10
C ALA A 94 10.63 11.13 -5.46
N ARG A 95 11.47 10.60 -6.36
CA ARG A 95 11.62 11.15 -7.72
C ARG A 95 10.37 10.99 -8.58
N LEU A 96 9.60 9.93 -8.40
CA LEU A 96 8.36 9.70 -9.13
C LEU A 96 7.25 10.64 -8.63
N PHE A 97 7.06 10.70 -7.33
CA PHE A 97 5.93 11.40 -6.72
C PHE A 97 6.18 12.89 -6.44
N GLY A 98 7.42 13.38 -6.62
CA GLY A 98 7.77 14.76 -6.35
C GLY A 98 7.47 15.14 -4.88
N HIS A 99 6.52 16.03 -4.66
CA HIS A 99 5.99 16.44 -3.35
C HIS A 99 4.61 15.85 -3.05
N GLY A 100 4.34 14.65 -3.56
CA GLY A 100 3.09 13.93 -3.25
C GLY A 100 3.00 13.52 -1.79
N VAL A 101 1.78 13.46 -1.25
CA VAL A 101 1.51 13.18 0.17
C VAL A 101 2.18 11.90 0.70
N LEU A 102 2.38 10.90 -0.15
CA LEU A 102 3.01 9.63 0.23
C LEU A 102 4.49 9.79 0.61
N VAL A 103 5.17 10.79 0.07
CA VAL A 103 6.62 11.00 0.23
C VAL A 103 6.97 12.28 0.98
N GLU A 104 5.98 12.96 1.53
CA GLU A 104 6.20 14.09 2.42
C GLU A 104 6.21 13.66 3.88
N ASP A 105 6.88 14.44 4.73
CA ASP A 105 6.99 14.22 6.16
C ASP A 105 6.44 15.42 6.96
N GLY A 106 6.10 15.19 8.22
CA GLY A 106 5.74 16.21 9.20
C GLY A 106 4.51 17.03 8.82
N ALA A 107 4.58 18.33 9.08
CA ALA A 107 3.45 19.25 8.93
C ALA A 107 2.93 19.35 7.48
N GLU A 108 3.82 19.24 6.48
CA GLU A 108 3.40 19.31 5.08
C GLU A 108 2.62 18.07 4.66
N HIS A 109 3.05 16.87 5.09
CA HIS A 109 2.25 15.65 4.94
C HIS A 109 0.86 15.83 5.54
N ASP A 110 0.77 16.32 6.79
CA ASP A 110 -0.50 16.45 7.50
C ASP A 110 -1.41 17.49 6.82
N ARG A 111 -0.84 18.60 6.31
CA ARG A 111 -1.55 19.61 5.53
C ARG A 111 -2.14 19.05 4.23
N LEU A 112 -1.32 18.40 3.41
CA LEU A 112 -1.75 17.81 2.13
C LEU A 112 -2.81 16.74 2.35
N ARG A 113 -2.60 15.87 3.34
CA ARG A 113 -3.57 14.84 3.72
C ARG A 113 -4.92 15.46 4.12
N ALA A 114 -4.90 16.48 4.95
CA ALA A 114 -6.13 17.16 5.40
C ALA A 114 -6.93 17.75 4.24
N LEU A 115 -6.27 18.31 3.22
CA LEU A 115 -6.91 18.86 2.03
C LEU A 115 -7.63 17.80 1.19
N MET A 116 -7.11 16.59 1.11
CA MET A 116 -7.68 15.51 0.30
C MET A 116 -8.71 14.64 1.04
N MET A 117 -8.66 14.64 2.39
CA MET A 117 -9.54 13.78 3.21
C MET A 117 -11.02 13.94 2.92
N PRO A 118 -11.58 15.14 2.63
CA PRO A 118 -13.00 15.29 2.32
C PRO A 118 -13.46 14.42 1.15
N ALA A 119 -12.68 14.35 0.06
CA ALA A 119 -13.02 13.50 -1.09
C ALA A 119 -12.93 12.00 -0.80
N LEU A 120 -12.13 11.61 0.19
CA LEU A 120 -11.96 10.22 0.63
C LEU A 120 -12.90 9.83 1.77
N HIS A 121 -13.75 10.77 2.23
CA HIS A 121 -14.68 10.51 3.31
C HIS A 121 -15.71 9.47 2.89
N ARG A 122 -16.05 8.56 3.81
CA ARG A 122 -16.97 7.44 3.58
C ARG A 122 -18.27 7.86 2.85
N ARG A 123 -18.91 8.94 3.28
CA ARG A 123 -20.16 9.44 2.67
C ARG A 123 -19.99 9.79 1.18
N MET A 124 -18.83 10.33 0.79
CA MET A 124 -18.54 10.65 -0.61
C MET A 124 -18.37 9.39 -1.43
N LEU A 125 -17.66 8.39 -0.89
CA LEU A 125 -17.45 7.10 -1.54
C LEU A 125 -18.74 6.28 -1.64
N GLU A 126 -19.59 6.32 -0.63
CA GLU A 126 -20.92 5.68 -0.65
C GLU A 126 -21.81 6.21 -1.79
N GLY A 127 -21.73 7.51 -2.09
CA GLY A 127 -22.40 8.11 -3.24
C GLY A 127 -21.92 7.61 -4.61
N GLN A 128 -20.75 6.95 -4.65
CA GLN A 128 -20.16 6.43 -5.90
C GLN A 128 -20.42 4.94 -6.15
N VAL A 129 -21.11 4.24 -5.24
CA VAL A 129 -21.33 2.78 -5.34
C VAL A 129 -22.00 2.39 -6.66
N SER A 130 -23.00 3.14 -7.10
CA SER A 130 -23.68 2.88 -8.40
C SER A 130 -22.74 3.05 -9.60
N ALA A 131 -21.85 4.06 -9.56
CA ALA A 131 -20.85 4.27 -10.60
C ALA A 131 -19.79 3.15 -10.61
N MET A 132 -19.37 2.70 -9.42
CA MET A 132 -18.47 1.54 -9.26
C MET A 132 -19.12 0.27 -9.81
N HIS A 133 -20.40 0.00 -9.48
CA HIS A 133 -21.14 -1.14 -9.99
C HIS A 133 -21.23 -1.11 -11.51
N ALA A 134 -21.59 0.03 -12.10
CA ALA A 134 -21.64 0.16 -13.56
C ALA A 134 -20.27 -0.08 -14.23
N ALA A 135 -19.17 0.27 -13.60
CA ALA A 135 -17.83 -0.06 -14.10
C ALA A 135 -17.56 -1.57 -14.04
N VAL A 136 -17.98 -2.24 -12.96
CA VAL A 136 -17.90 -3.71 -12.83
C VAL A 136 -18.73 -4.40 -13.90
N ASP A 137 -19.96 -3.96 -14.14
CA ASP A 137 -20.85 -4.51 -15.19
C ASP A 137 -20.22 -4.42 -16.58
N ARG A 138 -19.64 -3.26 -16.91
CA ARG A 138 -18.91 -3.10 -18.19
C ARG A 138 -17.72 -4.06 -18.30
N CYS A 139 -17.03 -4.33 -17.21
CA CYS A 139 -15.93 -5.29 -17.18
C CYS A 139 -16.44 -6.72 -17.38
N CYS A 140 -17.46 -7.12 -16.62
CA CYS A 140 -18.03 -8.47 -16.66
C CYS A 140 -18.76 -8.77 -17.99
N ALA A 141 -19.36 -7.76 -18.63
CA ALA A 141 -20.00 -7.91 -19.94
C ALA A 141 -19.05 -8.41 -21.05
N GLN A 142 -17.74 -8.29 -20.84
CA GLN A 142 -16.73 -8.83 -21.76
C GLN A 142 -16.40 -10.31 -21.50
N TRP A 143 -16.93 -10.88 -20.40
CA TRP A 143 -16.67 -12.26 -20.04
C TRP A 143 -17.67 -13.19 -20.75
N THR A 144 -17.12 -14.26 -21.31
CA THR A 144 -17.92 -15.27 -22.00
C THR A 144 -17.88 -16.55 -21.19
N ASP A 145 -19.03 -17.20 -21.03
CA ASP A 145 -19.10 -18.48 -20.31
C ASP A 145 -18.20 -19.54 -20.98
N GLY A 146 -17.48 -20.29 -20.15
CA GLY A 146 -16.51 -21.29 -20.60
C GLY A 146 -15.17 -20.73 -21.12
N ALA A 147 -15.01 -19.41 -21.25
CA ALA A 147 -13.76 -18.82 -21.69
C ALA A 147 -12.76 -18.62 -20.55
N VAL A 148 -11.48 -18.79 -20.84
CA VAL A 148 -10.39 -18.46 -19.91
C VAL A 148 -10.17 -16.96 -19.88
N GLN A 149 -10.24 -16.37 -18.68
CA GLN A 149 -10.06 -14.93 -18.48
C GLN A 149 -8.68 -14.62 -17.89
N THR A 150 -8.01 -13.61 -18.44
CA THR A 150 -6.80 -13.04 -17.84
C THR A 150 -7.19 -11.92 -16.89
N VAL A 151 -7.33 -12.25 -15.60
CA VAL A 151 -7.94 -11.36 -14.59
C VAL A 151 -7.12 -10.10 -14.30
N LEU A 152 -5.80 -10.21 -14.14
CA LEU A 152 -4.94 -9.09 -13.70
C LEU A 152 -5.04 -7.82 -14.57
N PRO A 153 -4.95 -7.88 -15.91
CA PRO A 153 -5.13 -6.69 -16.76
C PRO A 153 -6.52 -6.09 -16.64
N GLN A 154 -7.55 -6.92 -16.50
CA GLN A 154 -8.93 -6.46 -16.36
C GLN A 154 -9.16 -5.75 -15.02
N MET A 155 -8.66 -6.30 -13.91
CA MET A 155 -8.73 -5.65 -12.59
C MET A 155 -7.94 -4.34 -12.56
N ARG A 156 -6.84 -4.26 -13.30
CA ARG A 156 -6.10 -3.00 -13.47
C ARG A 156 -6.92 -1.94 -14.19
N ALA A 157 -7.53 -2.29 -15.31
CA ALA A 157 -8.39 -1.36 -16.06
C ALA A 157 -9.58 -0.91 -15.22
N LEU A 158 -10.23 -1.85 -14.52
CA LEU A 158 -11.36 -1.58 -13.64
C LEU A 158 -10.97 -0.66 -12.47
N ALA A 159 -9.88 -0.97 -11.75
CA ALA A 159 -9.43 -0.15 -10.63
C ALA A 159 -9.08 1.28 -11.07
N LEU A 160 -8.48 1.43 -12.24
CA LEU A 160 -8.12 2.73 -12.79
C LEU A 160 -9.37 3.53 -13.22
N ASP A 161 -10.35 2.90 -13.88
CA ASP A 161 -11.62 3.53 -14.26
C ASP A 161 -12.39 4.02 -13.03
N ILE A 162 -12.54 3.16 -12.01
CA ILE A 162 -13.20 3.51 -10.75
C ILE A 162 -12.46 4.68 -10.08
N LEU A 163 -11.13 4.61 -9.92
CA LEU A 163 -10.35 5.67 -9.28
C LEU A 163 -10.51 7.01 -9.99
N ALA A 164 -10.39 7.02 -11.31
CA ALA A 164 -10.48 8.25 -12.10
C ALA A 164 -11.87 8.90 -11.98
N ARG A 165 -12.93 8.10 -12.04
CA ARG A 165 -14.31 8.58 -11.88
C ARG A 165 -14.61 9.07 -10.47
N THR A 166 -14.14 8.34 -9.46
CA THR A 166 -14.48 8.63 -8.06
C THR A 166 -13.65 9.77 -7.46
N LEU A 167 -12.34 9.79 -7.71
CA LEU A 167 -11.43 10.77 -7.09
C LEU A 167 -11.15 11.98 -7.97
N PHE A 168 -11.15 11.84 -9.30
CA PHE A 168 -10.84 12.93 -10.22
C PHE A 168 -12.06 13.44 -10.97
N ALA A 169 -13.21 12.76 -10.85
CA ALA A 169 -14.44 13.01 -11.58
C ALA A 169 -14.20 13.11 -13.10
N VAL A 170 -13.44 12.17 -13.66
CA VAL A 170 -13.14 12.09 -15.09
C VAL A 170 -13.33 10.67 -15.61
N ASP A 171 -13.73 10.57 -16.88
CA ASP A 171 -13.69 9.33 -17.64
C ASP A 171 -12.32 9.19 -18.32
N ILE A 172 -11.48 8.29 -17.80
CA ILE A 172 -10.15 8.02 -18.35
C ILE A 172 -10.18 7.00 -19.49
N THR A 173 -11.32 6.35 -19.72
CA THR A 173 -11.46 5.24 -20.69
C THR A 173 -10.94 5.61 -22.09
N PRO A 174 -11.21 6.80 -22.65
CA PRO A 174 -10.70 7.17 -23.97
C PRO A 174 -9.16 7.29 -24.03
N GLN A 175 -8.53 7.68 -22.92
CA GLN A 175 -7.08 7.86 -22.83
C GLN A 175 -6.35 6.63 -22.31
N LEU A 176 -7.08 5.63 -21.81
CA LEU A 176 -6.52 4.48 -21.12
C LEU A 176 -5.46 3.75 -21.96
N GLN A 177 -5.72 3.51 -23.23
CA GLN A 177 -4.78 2.83 -24.13
C GLN A 177 -3.46 3.60 -24.28
N HIS A 178 -3.49 4.93 -24.30
CA HIS A 178 -2.31 5.79 -24.44
C HIS A 178 -1.53 5.90 -23.12
N LEU A 179 -2.21 5.93 -21.98
CA LEU A 179 -1.61 6.09 -20.66
C LEU A 179 -1.15 4.77 -20.05
N TRP A 180 -1.74 3.65 -20.47
CA TRP A 180 -1.53 2.32 -19.89
C TRP A 180 -0.04 1.95 -19.72
N HIS A 181 0.71 2.01 -20.80
CA HIS A 181 2.14 1.69 -20.76
C HIS A 181 2.94 2.66 -19.89
N SER A 182 2.52 3.92 -19.81
CA SER A 182 3.17 4.93 -19.00
C SER A 182 2.93 4.68 -17.52
N ILE A 183 1.71 4.35 -17.11
CA ILE A 183 1.33 3.98 -15.75
C ILE A 183 2.10 2.72 -15.30
N LEU A 184 2.07 1.65 -16.11
CA LEU A 184 2.80 0.41 -15.78
C LEU A 184 4.30 0.63 -15.67
N ARG A 185 4.86 1.52 -16.50
CA ARG A 185 6.29 1.86 -16.47
C ARG A 185 6.65 2.68 -15.23
N ALA A 186 5.78 3.59 -14.80
CA ALA A 186 5.94 4.33 -13.55
C ALA A 186 5.90 3.40 -12.33
N ILE A 187 4.92 2.50 -12.26
CA ILE A 187 4.82 1.49 -11.20
C ILE A 187 6.07 0.60 -11.16
N LYS A 188 6.51 0.09 -12.32
CA LYS A 188 7.72 -0.74 -12.43
C LYS A 188 8.98 0.01 -11.99
N PHE A 189 8.99 1.33 -12.11
CA PHE A 189 10.12 2.15 -11.70
C PHE A 189 10.35 2.12 -10.19
N ILE A 190 9.28 2.14 -9.40
CA ILE A 190 9.33 2.12 -7.93
C ILE A 190 9.28 0.71 -7.34
N SER A 191 8.88 -0.30 -8.15
CA SER A 191 8.85 -1.69 -7.70
C SER A 191 10.26 -2.17 -7.35
N PRO A 192 10.43 -2.98 -6.28
CA PRO A 192 11.71 -3.56 -5.93
C PRO A 192 12.36 -4.27 -7.12
N GLY A 193 13.64 -4.00 -7.35
CA GLY A 193 14.35 -4.56 -8.51
C GLY A 193 15.82 -4.16 -8.54
N MET A 194 16.42 -4.19 -9.72
CA MET A 194 17.85 -3.90 -9.92
C MET A 194 18.30 -2.55 -9.36
N TRP A 195 17.43 -1.57 -9.24
CA TRP A 195 17.76 -0.26 -8.69
C TRP A 195 18.12 -0.29 -7.18
N ILE A 196 17.68 -1.32 -6.46
CA ILE A 196 18.07 -1.52 -5.06
C ILE A 196 19.57 -1.81 -4.97
N LEU A 197 20.10 -2.56 -5.95
CA LEU A 197 21.51 -2.90 -6.05
C LEU A 197 22.32 -1.82 -6.78
N TRP A 198 21.74 -1.23 -7.82
CA TRP A 198 22.34 -0.18 -8.67
C TRP A 198 21.35 0.97 -8.87
N PRO A 199 21.32 1.95 -7.98
CA PRO A 199 20.35 3.06 -8.06
C PRO A 199 20.40 3.85 -9.37
N ASN A 200 21.56 3.90 -10.01
CA ASN A 200 21.80 4.67 -11.23
C ASN A 200 21.69 3.85 -12.54
N VAL A 201 21.15 2.62 -12.48
CA VAL A 201 20.92 1.84 -13.71
C VAL A 201 20.02 2.63 -14.68
N PRO A 202 20.46 2.83 -15.93
CA PRO A 202 19.65 3.50 -16.94
C PRO A 202 18.32 2.78 -17.17
N ARG A 203 17.25 3.56 -17.27
CA ARG A 203 15.89 3.02 -17.48
C ARG A 203 15.30 3.62 -18.76
N PRO A 204 15.60 3.04 -19.92
CA PRO A 204 15.20 3.60 -21.20
C PRO A 204 13.68 3.74 -21.29
N GLY A 205 13.24 4.89 -21.78
CA GLY A 205 11.82 5.22 -21.96
C GLY A 205 11.05 5.60 -20.70
N TYR A 206 11.67 5.59 -19.50
CA TYR A 206 11.01 6.04 -18.27
C TYR A 206 10.67 7.53 -18.31
N ALA A 207 11.64 8.38 -18.67
CA ALA A 207 11.43 9.83 -18.75
C ALA A 207 10.28 10.19 -19.70
N ARG A 208 10.22 9.54 -20.87
CA ARG A 208 9.12 9.74 -21.84
C ARG A 208 7.78 9.26 -21.30
N ALA A 209 7.77 8.16 -20.55
CA ALA A 209 6.55 7.65 -19.94
C ALA A 209 6.04 8.59 -18.84
N LEU A 210 6.95 9.10 -18.01
CA LEU A 210 6.60 10.07 -16.97
C LEU A 210 6.10 11.39 -17.59
N GLN A 211 6.77 11.89 -18.61
CA GLN A 211 6.35 13.10 -19.34
C GLN A 211 4.88 13.00 -19.83
N ARG A 212 4.51 11.87 -20.42
CA ARG A 212 3.13 11.65 -20.89
C ARG A 212 2.10 11.67 -19.75
N LEU A 213 2.46 11.14 -18.58
CA LEU A 213 1.60 11.21 -17.40
C LEU A 213 1.50 12.64 -16.89
N ASP A 214 2.61 13.36 -16.86
CA ASP A 214 2.66 14.75 -16.45
C ASP A 214 1.80 15.63 -17.37
N ASP A 215 1.97 15.49 -18.68
CA ASP A 215 1.20 16.23 -19.68
C ASP A 215 -0.31 15.99 -19.49
N TYR A 216 -0.70 14.74 -19.31
CA TYR A 216 -2.11 14.40 -19.07
C TYR A 216 -2.66 14.98 -17.77
N LEU A 217 -1.92 14.83 -16.65
CA LEU A 217 -2.39 15.30 -15.35
C LEU A 217 -2.42 16.85 -15.28
N LEU A 218 -1.43 17.52 -15.88
CA LEU A 218 -1.42 18.99 -15.97
C LEU A 218 -2.55 19.51 -16.89
N GLN A 219 -2.83 18.81 -17.99
CA GLN A 219 -3.98 19.14 -18.83
C GLN A 219 -5.30 18.98 -18.06
N LEU A 220 -5.45 17.92 -17.26
CA LEU A 220 -6.62 17.71 -16.42
C LEU A 220 -6.79 18.86 -15.42
N VAL A 221 -5.72 19.28 -14.74
CA VAL A 221 -5.75 20.43 -13.81
C VAL A 221 -6.17 21.69 -14.54
N GLY A 222 -5.59 21.98 -15.72
CA GLY A 222 -5.94 23.14 -16.53
C GLY A 222 -7.41 23.18 -16.95
N LEU A 223 -7.96 22.03 -17.38
CA LEU A 223 -9.38 21.91 -17.74
C LEU A 223 -10.30 22.16 -16.53
N LYS A 224 -9.97 21.60 -15.37
CA LYS A 224 -10.73 21.82 -14.13
C LYS A 224 -10.69 23.28 -13.67
N ARG A 225 -9.53 23.95 -13.75
CA ARG A 225 -9.42 25.39 -13.45
C ARG A 225 -10.26 26.24 -14.40
N ALA A 226 -10.24 25.94 -15.71
CA ALA A 226 -10.99 26.66 -16.72
C ALA A 226 -12.51 26.48 -16.55
N ALA A 227 -12.95 25.30 -16.10
CA ALA A 227 -14.35 25.03 -15.82
C ALA A 227 -14.88 25.76 -14.55
N GLY A 228 -13.98 26.24 -13.72
CA GLY A 228 -14.32 26.88 -12.44
C GLY A 228 -14.74 25.85 -11.38
N SER A 229 -14.86 26.33 -10.13
CA SER A 229 -15.33 25.48 -9.03
C SER A 229 -16.82 25.24 -9.19
N SER A 230 -17.17 24.01 -9.54
CA SER A 230 -18.57 23.57 -9.64
C SER A 230 -19.15 23.09 -8.30
N GLY A 231 -18.41 23.29 -7.18
CA GLY A 231 -18.76 22.67 -5.89
C GLY A 231 -18.61 21.15 -5.89
N ALA A 232 -17.93 20.59 -6.90
CA ALA A 232 -17.63 19.16 -6.96
C ALA A 232 -16.60 18.80 -5.89
N ALA A 233 -16.93 17.80 -5.07
CA ALA A 233 -16.06 17.35 -3.98
C ALA A 233 -15.00 16.34 -4.44
N ASP A 234 -14.54 16.42 -5.71
CA ASP A 234 -13.42 15.63 -6.19
C ASP A 234 -12.07 16.21 -5.72
N VAL A 235 -11.03 15.35 -5.67
CA VAL A 235 -9.72 15.75 -5.16
C VAL A 235 -9.12 16.90 -5.97
N VAL A 236 -9.27 16.92 -7.29
CA VAL A 236 -8.69 17.97 -8.16
C VAL A 236 -9.27 19.32 -7.81
N SER A 237 -10.60 19.39 -7.69
CA SER A 237 -11.32 20.60 -7.32
C SER A 237 -10.92 21.11 -5.93
N LEU A 238 -10.85 20.21 -4.94
CA LEU A 238 -10.42 20.58 -3.57
C LEU A 238 -9.01 21.16 -3.53
N LEU A 239 -8.06 20.60 -4.28
CA LEU A 239 -6.68 21.07 -4.31
C LEU A 239 -6.56 22.42 -5.04
N ILE A 240 -7.36 22.62 -6.09
CA ILE A 240 -7.45 23.91 -6.79
C ILE A 240 -8.03 24.99 -5.87
N GLU A 241 -9.11 24.71 -5.16
CA GLU A 241 -9.77 25.63 -4.21
C GLU A 241 -8.85 25.98 -3.04
N ALA A 242 -8.00 25.04 -2.60
CA ALA A 242 -6.98 25.28 -1.60
C ALA A 242 -5.81 26.15 -2.08
N GLY A 243 -5.80 26.58 -3.36
CA GLY A 243 -4.80 27.48 -3.92
C GLY A 243 -3.45 26.82 -4.23
N LEU A 244 -3.37 25.48 -4.35
CA LEU A 244 -2.15 24.81 -4.70
C LEU A 244 -1.75 25.13 -6.15
N ASP A 245 -0.42 25.17 -6.40
CA ASP A 245 0.09 25.27 -7.76
C ASP A 245 -0.10 23.96 -8.55
N ASP A 246 -0.08 24.06 -9.87
CA ASP A 246 -0.41 22.96 -10.76
C ASP A 246 0.58 21.79 -10.63
N ARG A 247 1.83 22.05 -10.29
CA ARG A 247 2.84 20.98 -10.12
C ARG A 247 2.58 20.21 -8.83
N LEU A 248 2.29 20.93 -7.75
CA LEU A 248 1.96 20.27 -6.48
C LEU A 248 0.67 19.45 -6.60
N ILE A 249 -0.35 19.99 -7.31
CA ILE A 249 -1.58 19.24 -7.62
C ILE A 249 -1.23 17.99 -8.44
N ARG A 250 -0.43 18.12 -9.50
CA ARG A 250 0.04 16.99 -10.32
C ARG A 250 0.70 15.91 -9.47
N ASP A 251 1.54 16.28 -8.51
CA ASP A 251 2.24 15.35 -7.62
C ASP A 251 1.25 14.56 -6.73
N GLN A 252 0.20 15.24 -6.22
CA GLN A 252 -0.88 14.56 -5.49
C GLN A 252 -1.65 13.60 -6.39
N LEU A 253 -2.03 14.03 -7.61
CA LEU A 253 -2.79 13.19 -8.53
C LEU A 253 -2.00 11.97 -8.97
N LEU A 254 -0.71 12.11 -9.27
CA LEU A 254 0.15 10.97 -9.61
C LEU A 254 0.30 10.01 -8.43
N THR A 255 0.44 10.55 -7.22
CA THR A 255 0.50 9.74 -6.00
C THR A 255 -0.77 8.92 -5.81
N LEU A 256 -1.93 9.55 -5.90
CA LEU A 256 -3.23 8.88 -5.77
C LEU A 256 -3.47 7.88 -6.91
N LEU A 257 -3.08 8.23 -8.14
CA LEU A 257 -3.21 7.36 -9.30
C LEU A 257 -2.44 6.05 -9.11
N VAL A 258 -1.19 6.13 -8.70
CA VAL A 258 -0.33 4.95 -8.53
C VAL A 258 -0.74 4.17 -7.28
N ALA A 259 -0.92 4.86 -6.14
CA ALA A 259 -1.23 4.20 -4.88
C ALA A 259 -2.62 3.53 -4.89
N GLY A 260 -3.64 4.23 -5.38
CA GLY A 260 -5.02 3.71 -5.41
C GLY A 260 -5.26 2.64 -6.48
N HIS A 261 -4.54 2.72 -7.59
CA HIS A 261 -4.71 1.75 -8.69
C HIS A 261 -4.08 0.39 -8.38
N ASP A 262 -2.79 0.34 -8.05
CA ASP A 262 -2.06 -0.94 -7.98
C ASP A 262 -2.48 -1.77 -6.75
N THR A 263 -2.75 -1.13 -5.62
CA THR A 263 -3.21 -1.79 -4.40
C THR A 263 -4.60 -2.39 -4.56
N SER A 264 -5.54 -1.65 -5.15
CA SER A 264 -6.89 -2.15 -5.44
C SER A 264 -6.87 -3.28 -6.48
N THR A 265 -6.03 -3.16 -7.50
CA THR A 265 -5.81 -4.25 -8.48
C THR A 265 -5.33 -5.53 -7.81
N ALA A 266 -4.35 -5.43 -6.91
CA ALA A 266 -3.81 -6.58 -6.20
C ALA A 266 -4.90 -7.23 -5.33
N LEU A 267 -5.64 -6.44 -4.54
CA LEU A 267 -6.74 -6.94 -3.72
C LEU A 267 -7.78 -7.68 -4.55
N LEU A 268 -8.29 -7.06 -5.62
CA LEU A 268 -9.33 -7.66 -6.49
C LEU A 268 -8.82 -8.97 -7.12
N THR A 269 -7.61 -8.97 -7.64
CA THR A 269 -7.02 -10.15 -8.29
C THR A 269 -6.83 -11.30 -7.30
N TRP A 270 -6.29 -11.05 -6.10
CA TRP A 270 -6.09 -12.06 -5.10
C TRP A 270 -7.39 -12.53 -4.45
N ALA A 271 -8.39 -11.65 -4.28
CA ALA A 271 -9.71 -12.06 -3.82
C ALA A 271 -10.40 -13.00 -4.81
N LEU A 272 -10.35 -12.69 -6.10
CA LEU A 272 -10.88 -13.58 -7.14
C LEU A 272 -10.14 -14.92 -7.20
N TYR A 273 -8.80 -14.91 -7.06
CA TYR A 273 -8.00 -16.12 -6.94
C TYR A 273 -8.42 -16.97 -5.74
N ALA A 274 -8.56 -16.36 -4.56
CA ALA A 274 -8.96 -17.05 -3.35
C ALA A 274 -10.38 -17.66 -3.50
N LEU A 275 -11.33 -16.92 -4.05
CA LEU A 275 -12.69 -17.41 -4.30
C LEU A 275 -12.71 -18.53 -5.36
N ALA A 276 -11.85 -18.47 -6.38
CA ALA A 276 -11.74 -19.51 -7.38
C ALA A 276 -11.15 -20.82 -6.84
N THR A 277 -10.16 -20.70 -5.95
CA THR A 277 -9.43 -21.85 -5.40
C THR A 277 -10.05 -22.43 -4.12
N GLN A 278 -11.01 -21.70 -3.49
CA GLN A 278 -11.68 -22.07 -2.24
C GLN A 278 -13.21 -22.19 -2.44
N PRO A 279 -13.71 -23.31 -3.00
CA PRO A 279 -15.14 -23.45 -3.36
C PRO A 279 -16.10 -23.27 -2.17
N ALA A 280 -15.69 -23.66 -0.95
CA ALA A 280 -16.53 -23.49 0.24
C ALA A 280 -16.67 -22.01 0.62
N VAL A 281 -15.58 -21.26 0.57
CA VAL A 281 -15.58 -19.80 0.80
C VAL A 281 -16.45 -19.09 -0.24
N ARG A 282 -16.27 -19.44 -1.52
CA ARG A 282 -17.06 -18.88 -2.62
C ARG A 282 -18.56 -19.12 -2.43
N ARG A 283 -18.97 -20.36 -2.17
CA ARG A 283 -20.42 -20.68 -1.96
C ARG A 283 -21.02 -19.89 -0.81
N ARG A 284 -20.30 -19.76 0.31
CA ARG A 284 -20.78 -18.99 1.44
C ARG A 284 -20.91 -17.50 1.13
N ALA A 285 -19.92 -16.92 0.43
CA ALA A 285 -19.98 -15.52 0.02
C ALA A 285 -21.11 -15.27 -1.00
N GLN A 286 -21.33 -16.20 -1.94
CA GLN A 286 -22.46 -16.12 -2.89
C GLN A 286 -23.82 -16.21 -2.17
N ALA A 287 -23.98 -17.16 -1.25
CA ALA A 287 -25.21 -17.29 -0.49
C ALA A 287 -25.53 -16.03 0.35
N GLU A 288 -24.51 -15.38 0.93
CA GLU A 288 -24.69 -14.09 1.63
C GLU A 288 -25.14 -13.00 0.64
N LEU A 289 -24.48 -12.88 -0.51
CA LEU A 289 -24.84 -11.91 -1.54
C LEU A 289 -26.27 -12.13 -2.06
N ASP A 290 -26.64 -13.37 -2.37
CA ASP A 290 -27.96 -13.73 -2.86
C ASP A 290 -29.05 -13.38 -1.83
N ALA A 291 -28.80 -13.66 -0.55
CA ALA A 291 -29.72 -13.35 0.54
C ALA A 291 -29.91 -11.84 0.76
N VAL A 292 -28.85 -11.04 0.60
CA VAL A 292 -28.88 -9.59 0.86
C VAL A 292 -29.38 -8.82 -0.36
N LEU A 293 -28.92 -9.18 -1.56
CA LEU A 293 -29.21 -8.42 -2.78
C LEU A 293 -30.48 -8.90 -3.49
N GLY A 294 -30.84 -10.19 -3.39
CA GLY A 294 -32.00 -10.75 -4.10
C GLY A 294 -31.96 -10.52 -5.61
N GLY A 295 -30.77 -10.37 -6.19
CA GLY A 295 -30.56 -10.04 -7.61
C GLY A 295 -30.58 -8.53 -7.92
N ALA A 296 -30.80 -7.66 -6.94
CA ALA A 296 -30.74 -6.21 -7.13
C ALA A 296 -29.29 -5.71 -7.19
N PRO A 297 -29.01 -4.57 -7.85
CA PRO A 297 -27.72 -3.92 -7.81
C PRO A 297 -27.30 -3.54 -6.39
N PRO A 298 -26.01 -3.69 -6.02
CA PRO A 298 -25.54 -3.31 -4.71
C PRO A 298 -25.64 -1.80 -4.46
N GLN A 299 -26.02 -1.45 -3.23
CA GLN A 299 -26.08 -0.08 -2.73
C GLN A 299 -25.17 0.04 -1.49
N ALA A 300 -24.89 1.27 -1.07
CA ALA A 300 -24.00 1.51 0.07
C ALA A 300 -24.49 0.85 1.37
N GLU A 301 -25.81 0.81 1.58
CA GLU A 301 -26.44 0.21 2.76
C GLU A 301 -26.21 -1.29 2.84
N HIS A 302 -26.07 -1.97 1.71
CA HIS A 302 -25.82 -3.42 1.68
C HIS A 302 -24.43 -3.78 2.20
N LEU A 303 -23.44 -2.86 2.15
CA LEU A 303 -22.07 -3.15 2.59
C LEU A 303 -21.99 -3.60 4.06
N GLN A 304 -22.87 -3.07 4.91
CA GLN A 304 -22.94 -3.46 6.33
C GLN A 304 -23.63 -4.82 6.54
N GLN A 305 -24.38 -5.30 5.57
CA GLN A 305 -25.11 -6.55 5.60
C GLN A 305 -24.33 -7.72 4.97
N LEU A 306 -23.08 -7.46 4.56
CA LEU A 306 -22.17 -8.42 3.91
C LEU A 306 -20.93 -8.70 4.80
N PRO A 307 -21.12 -9.14 6.07
CA PRO A 307 -20.01 -9.34 7.00
C PRO A 307 -19.04 -10.42 6.54
N TYR A 308 -19.51 -11.51 5.93
CA TYR A 308 -18.65 -12.58 5.48
C TYR A 308 -17.81 -12.17 4.26
N LEU A 309 -18.39 -11.45 3.32
CA LEU A 309 -17.61 -10.86 2.22
C LEU A 309 -16.55 -9.89 2.77
N GLY A 310 -16.89 -9.10 3.80
CA GLY A 310 -15.93 -8.27 4.51
C GLY A 310 -14.79 -9.08 5.15
N GLN A 311 -15.07 -10.27 5.70
CA GLN A 311 -14.06 -11.19 6.24
C GLN A 311 -13.16 -11.74 5.12
N VAL A 312 -13.73 -12.09 3.97
CA VAL A 312 -12.96 -12.53 2.77
C VAL A 312 -11.99 -11.44 2.32
N VAL A 313 -12.43 -10.19 2.26
CA VAL A 313 -11.57 -9.04 1.91
C VAL A 313 -10.43 -8.89 2.92
N LYS A 314 -10.73 -8.95 4.22
CA LYS A 314 -9.72 -8.83 5.28
C LYS A 314 -8.69 -9.96 5.21
N GLU A 315 -9.13 -11.21 5.02
CA GLU A 315 -8.21 -12.36 4.93
C GLU A 315 -7.37 -12.29 3.64
N THR A 316 -7.94 -11.78 2.56
CA THR A 316 -7.17 -11.52 1.33
C THR A 316 -6.05 -10.51 1.60
N LEU A 317 -6.34 -9.40 2.25
CA LEU A 317 -5.35 -8.37 2.60
C LEU A 317 -4.32 -8.91 3.62
N ARG A 318 -4.72 -9.78 4.53
CA ARG A 318 -3.78 -10.42 5.46
C ARG A 318 -2.78 -11.32 4.71
N LEU A 319 -3.29 -12.20 3.86
CA LEU A 319 -2.46 -13.21 3.20
C LEU A 319 -1.72 -12.65 1.99
N TYR A 320 -2.32 -11.70 1.29
CA TYR A 320 -1.77 -11.07 0.08
C TYR A 320 -1.75 -9.54 0.20
N PRO A 321 -0.99 -8.98 1.17
CA PRO A 321 -0.94 -7.52 1.33
C PRO A 321 -0.36 -6.88 0.07
N PRO A 322 -1.02 -5.89 -0.52
CA PRO A 322 -0.51 -5.20 -1.72
C PRO A 322 0.84 -4.54 -1.48
N ILE A 323 1.04 -3.99 -0.28
CA ILE A 323 2.32 -3.46 0.19
C ILE A 323 2.94 -4.49 1.14
N HIS A 324 4.03 -5.11 0.72
CA HIS A 324 4.69 -6.17 1.49
C HIS A 324 5.61 -5.62 2.57
N VAL A 325 6.21 -4.46 2.28
CA VAL A 325 7.25 -3.83 3.11
C VAL A 325 7.08 -2.33 3.03
N GLY A 326 6.95 -1.68 4.17
CA GLY A 326 7.12 -0.24 4.31
C GLY A 326 8.59 0.11 4.47
N ASN A 327 8.97 1.34 4.10
CA ASN A 327 10.34 1.82 4.18
C ASN A 327 10.40 3.13 4.96
N ARG A 328 11.39 3.28 5.83
CA ARG A 328 11.68 4.51 6.60
C ARG A 328 13.19 4.70 6.71
N LEU A 329 13.60 5.93 6.98
CA LEU A 329 14.98 6.28 7.34
C LEU A 329 14.99 6.74 8.80
N ALA A 330 15.83 6.14 9.64
CA ALA A 330 16.03 6.61 11.01
C ALA A 330 16.68 8.00 10.99
N ALA A 331 16.04 9.00 11.59
CA ALA A 331 16.55 10.37 11.64
C ALA A 331 17.57 10.58 12.74
N CYS A 332 17.55 9.75 13.76
CA CYS A 332 18.49 9.71 14.90
C CYS A 332 18.78 8.26 15.28
N ASP A 333 19.67 8.07 16.25
CA ASP A 333 19.89 6.76 16.85
C ASP A 333 18.65 6.32 17.62
N LEU A 334 18.18 5.10 17.33
CA LEU A 334 16.96 4.52 17.89
C LEU A 334 17.26 3.19 18.57
N GLU A 335 16.48 2.89 19.60
CA GLU A 335 16.50 1.59 20.26
C GLU A 335 15.24 0.80 19.92
N PHE A 336 15.42 -0.46 19.51
CA PHE A 336 14.34 -1.40 19.35
C PHE A 336 14.71 -2.76 19.92
N ASN A 337 14.00 -3.21 20.96
CA ASN A 337 14.20 -4.50 21.64
C ASN A 337 15.66 -4.73 22.09
N GLY A 338 16.28 -3.71 22.65
CA GLY A 338 17.69 -3.74 23.11
C GLY A 338 18.73 -3.72 21.99
N CYS A 339 18.30 -3.45 20.74
CA CYS A 339 19.18 -3.28 19.60
C CYS A 339 19.27 -1.81 19.19
N LEU A 340 20.48 -1.37 18.88
CA LEU A 340 20.74 -0.03 18.32
C LEU A 340 20.47 -0.01 16.83
N ILE A 341 19.64 0.93 16.39
CA ILE A 341 19.42 1.28 14.99
C ILE A 341 20.06 2.68 14.80
N PRO A 342 21.25 2.78 14.19
CA PRO A 342 21.92 4.06 14.03
C PRO A 342 21.18 5.04 13.14
N ALA A 343 21.38 6.34 13.35
CA ALA A 343 20.90 7.38 12.43
C ALA A 343 21.33 7.10 10.99
N GLY A 344 20.47 7.42 10.03
CA GLY A 344 20.71 7.15 8.61
C GLY A 344 20.49 5.68 8.20
N THR A 345 20.11 4.80 9.14
CA THR A 345 19.77 3.41 8.81
C THR A 345 18.43 3.36 8.10
N ARG A 346 18.37 2.67 6.96
CA ARG A 346 17.11 2.31 6.31
C ARG A 346 16.42 1.19 7.09
N VAL A 347 15.21 1.41 7.50
CA VAL A 347 14.39 0.42 8.21
C VAL A 347 13.26 -0.04 7.29
N LEU A 348 13.21 -1.34 7.07
CA LEU A 348 12.17 -2.02 6.30
C LEU A 348 11.19 -2.67 7.27
N PHE A 349 9.98 -2.19 7.29
CA PHE A 349 8.91 -2.75 8.11
C PHE A 349 8.12 -3.77 7.28
N SER A 350 8.15 -5.04 7.68
CA SER A 350 7.53 -6.11 6.90
C SER A 350 6.10 -6.39 7.33
N ILE A 351 5.15 -5.86 6.56
CA ILE A 351 3.72 -6.18 6.68
C ILE A 351 3.51 -7.68 6.40
N TYR A 352 4.18 -8.19 5.37
CA TYR A 352 4.09 -9.59 4.96
C TYR A 352 4.46 -10.58 6.09
N LEU A 353 5.58 -10.36 6.79
CA LEU A 353 5.99 -11.19 7.93
C LEU A 353 5.06 -11.00 9.13
N THR A 354 4.67 -9.76 9.43
CA THR A 354 3.78 -9.44 10.55
C THR A 354 2.43 -10.16 10.42
N GLN A 355 1.85 -10.14 9.23
CA GLN A 355 0.55 -10.76 8.94
C GLN A 355 0.62 -12.30 8.76
N ARG A 356 1.83 -12.88 8.81
CA ARG A 356 2.09 -14.33 8.80
C ARG A 356 2.81 -14.81 10.06
N HIS A 357 2.99 -13.94 11.03
CA HIS A 357 3.74 -14.28 12.23
C HIS A 357 3.02 -15.41 13.01
N PRO A 358 3.66 -16.58 13.22
CA PRO A 358 2.97 -17.77 13.76
C PRO A 358 2.50 -17.61 15.21
N ALA A 359 3.13 -16.71 15.98
CA ALA A 359 2.68 -16.40 17.34
C ALA A 359 1.34 -15.62 17.40
N HIS A 360 0.94 -14.98 16.31
CA HIS A 360 -0.26 -14.15 16.23
C HIS A 360 -1.32 -14.71 15.27
N TRP A 361 -0.91 -15.56 14.33
CA TRP A 361 -1.77 -16.13 13.31
C TRP A 361 -1.61 -17.66 13.27
N PRO A 362 -2.50 -18.44 13.93
CA PRO A 362 -2.48 -19.91 13.81
C PRO A 362 -2.64 -20.34 12.36
N ALA A 363 -1.85 -21.32 11.90
CA ALA A 363 -1.80 -21.77 10.51
C ALA A 363 -1.74 -20.58 9.52
N PRO A 364 -0.70 -19.74 9.57
CA PRO A 364 -0.68 -18.41 8.95
C PRO A 364 -0.80 -18.43 7.42
N GLU A 365 -0.43 -19.52 6.76
CA GLU A 365 -0.52 -19.67 5.29
C GLU A 365 -1.89 -20.17 4.82
N HIS A 366 -2.77 -20.56 5.74
CA HIS A 366 -4.11 -21.03 5.38
C HIS A 366 -5.05 -19.83 5.22
N PHE A 367 -5.80 -19.79 4.10
CA PHE A 367 -6.83 -18.77 3.85
C PHE A 367 -8.10 -19.13 4.61
N ASP A 368 -8.39 -18.40 5.68
CA ASP A 368 -9.56 -18.61 6.53
C ASP A 368 -10.23 -17.28 6.92
N PRO A 369 -11.28 -16.87 6.21
CA PRO A 369 -12.03 -15.66 6.53
C PRO A 369 -12.61 -15.62 7.95
N ASN A 370 -12.88 -16.80 8.56
CA ASN A 370 -13.48 -16.86 9.90
C ASN A 370 -12.58 -16.27 11.00
N ARG A 371 -11.26 -16.10 10.73
CA ARG A 371 -10.35 -15.37 11.65
C ARG A 371 -10.85 -13.97 12.02
N PHE A 372 -11.64 -13.37 11.13
CA PHE A 372 -12.23 -12.04 11.32
C PHE A 372 -13.68 -12.07 11.75
N ASP A 373 -14.21 -13.24 12.09
CA ASP A 373 -15.55 -13.39 12.63
C ASP A 373 -15.53 -13.13 14.14
N ALA A 374 -16.10 -12.00 14.57
CA ALA A 374 -16.13 -11.59 15.97
C ALA A 374 -16.99 -12.55 16.86
N ALA A 375 -17.85 -13.38 16.26
CA ALA A 375 -18.61 -14.39 16.99
C ALA A 375 -17.78 -15.64 17.30
N LEU A 376 -16.75 -15.90 16.51
CA LEU A 376 -15.89 -17.09 16.64
C LEU A 376 -14.54 -16.79 17.30
N HIS A 377 -14.02 -15.59 17.09
CA HIS A 377 -12.68 -15.22 17.54
C HIS A 377 -12.66 -13.79 18.11
N PRO A 378 -11.84 -13.51 19.13
CA PRO A 378 -11.57 -12.13 19.53
C PRO A 378 -10.90 -11.38 18.36
N PRO A 379 -11.07 -10.04 18.31
CA PRO A 379 -10.41 -9.24 17.28
C PRO A 379 -8.88 -9.47 17.31
N PRO A 380 -8.21 -9.43 16.14
CA PRO A 380 -6.75 -9.52 16.09
C PRO A 380 -6.10 -8.51 17.03
N GLN A 381 -5.00 -8.90 17.67
CA GLN A 381 -4.23 -7.97 18.49
C GLN A 381 -3.88 -6.69 17.70
N PRO A 382 -3.90 -5.52 18.34
CA PRO A 382 -3.48 -4.29 17.70
C PRO A 382 -2.12 -4.45 16.98
N TYR A 383 -2.01 -3.89 15.79
CA TYR A 383 -0.79 -3.93 14.96
C TYR A 383 -0.38 -5.30 14.41
N THR A 384 -1.17 -6.37 14.58
CA THR A 384 -0.93 -7.65 13.88
C THR A 384 -1.55 -7.68 12.49
N TYR A 385 -2.61 -6.91 12.26
CA TYR A 385 -3.29 -6.73 10.97
C TYR A 385 -3.09 -5.30 10.47
N LEU A 386 -2.48 -5.18 9.30
CA LEU A 386 -2.03 -3.92 8.70
C LEU A 386 -2.44 -3.92 7.22
N PRO A 387 -3.73 -3.68 6.93
CA PRO A 387 -4.26 -3.71 5.57
C PRO A 387 -3.74 -2.57 4.70
#